data_a3e8a2083600d95b244d3b380a80ca30
#
_entry.id   a3e8a2083600d95b244d3b380a80ca30
#
_cell.length_a   1.000
_cell.length_b   1.000
_cell.length_c   1.000
_cell.angle_alpha   90.00
_cell.angle_beta   90.00
_cell.angle_gamma   90.00
#
_symmetry.space_group_name_H-M   'P 1'
#
loop_
_entity.id
_entity.type
_entity.pdbx_description
1 polymer ?
#
loop_
_entity_poly.entity_id
_entity_poly.type
_entity_poly.pdbx_seq_one_letter_code
_entity_poly.pdbx_strand_id
1 'polypeptide(L)'
;MEIKHRPTMLMILDGFGLNSNKEVNAIAKAKTPHFDEIFKSYPHTELAASGLAVGLPEGQMGNSEVGHTNIGAGRVVFQELTRISQQAKSGEILENPELAKAMNNALENGKSLHLMGLLSDGGVHSHIEHLKALLSMAKSKGLDAVYVHCFLDGRDVPPKSAQKYISELEDFMTELGLGEIATVSGRYYAMDRDNRFDRVQKAYDAIVNRKAELFDTAKIALDTAYDKGETDEFVVPCCIKTRSAEGSKSQGNICDGDSVIMFNFRPDRAREITRAIVDPNFDGFDRGAVRNNITYICMTQYDASIPNVGIAFPPQSLSNTFGEYISALGLKQLRIAETEKYAHVTFFFNGGIEEAYPGEDRILVPSPKVSTYDLQPEMSAFEVTDKVVDAIESAKYDCIILNFANADMVGHTGVMDAAIKAIEALDTCVGRISDAILKADGQILMTADHGNADEMLDENGNVMTAHSLNPVPLVHIAREPLALKDGGKLCDLAPSLLDLMGIAIPEEMTGESLIKRG
;
A
#
# COMPACT_ATOMS: atom_id res chain seq x y z
N MET A 1 -10.00 32.11 -15.61
CA MET A 1 -11.00 31.29 -14.91
C MET A 1 -11.31 32.02 -13.60
N GLU A 2 -12.56 32.34 -13.33
CA GLU A 2 -12.92 33.06 -12.10
C GLU A 2 -13.49 32.03 -11.10
N ILE A 3 -12.74 31.77 -10.03
CA ILE A 3 -13.19 30.87 -8.94
C ILE A 3 -14.20 31.66 -8.11
N LYS A 4 -15.43 31.15 -7.99
CA LYS A 4 -16.54 31.87 -7.34
C LYS A 4 -16.35 32.06 -5.83
N HIS A 5 -15.75 31.10 -5.14
CA HIS A 5 -15.57 31.09 -3.68
C HIS A 5 -14.11 30.84 -3.35
N ARG A 6 -13.47 31.77 -2.65
CA ARG A 6 -12.06 31.73 -2.27
C ARG A 6 -11.86 32.00 -0.79
N PRO A 7 -11.01 31.22 -0.12
CA PRO A 7 -10.41 29.96 -0.61
C PRO A 7 -11.37 28.79 -0.52
N THR A 8 -11.13 27.74 -1.33
CA THR A 8 -11.70 26.40 -1.09
C THR A 8 -10.73 25.62 -0.20
N MET A 9 -11.20 25.11 0.92
CA MET A 9 -10.35 24.42 1.90
C MET A 9 -10.72 22.94 2.00
N LEU A 10 -9.72 22.07 2.07
CA LEU A 10 -9.83 20.72 2.61
C LEU A 10 -9.27 20.74 4.03
N MET A 11 -10.11 20.44 5.00
CA MET A 11 -9.74 20.32 6.40
C MET A 11 -9.79 18.85 6.81
N ILE A 12 -8.63 18.27 7.09
CA ILE A 12 -8.49 16.86 7.48
C ILE A 12 -8.28 16.81 9.00
N LEU A 13 -9.21 16.16 9.69
CA LEU A 13 -9.14 15.87 11.12
C LEU A 13 -8.58 14.45 11.27
N ASP A 14 -7.25 14.31 11.25
CA ASP A 14 -6.55 13.03 11.24
C ASP A 14 -7.01 12.13 12.39
N GLY A 15 -7.44 10.88 12.08
CA GLY A 15 -7.92 9.94 13.08
C GLY A 15 -9.34 10.18 13.62
N PHE A 16 -10.15 11.07 12.99
CA PHE A 16 -11.51 11.38 13.42
C PHE A 16 -12.53 10.48 12.70
N GLY A 17 -12.70 9.24 13.19
CA GLY A 17 -13.68 8.30 12.68
C GLY A 17 -15.10 8.51 13.23
N LEU A 18 -16.05 7.77 12.65
CA LEU A 18 -17.45 7.75 13.06
C LEU A 18 -17.78 6.41 13.72
N ASN A 19 -18.16 6.45 15.00
CA ASN A 19 -18.57 5.26 15.75
C ASN A 19 -19.79 5.55 16.61
N SER A 20 -20.82 4.74 16.45
CA SER A 20 -22.07 4.88 17.21
C SER A 20 -21.97 4.42 18.67
N ASN A 21 -20.92 3.64 19.02
CA ASN A 21 -20.67 3.19 20.39
C ASN A 21 -20.00 4.31 21.20
N LYS A 22 -20.79 5.07 21.92
CA LYS A 22 -20.32 6.20 22.73
C LYS A 22 -19.37 5.80 23.88
N GLU A 23 -19.39 4.56 24.33
CA GLU A 23 -18.56 4.12 25.46
C GLU A 23 -17.09 4.04 25.10
N VAL A 24 -16.77 3.72 23.85
CA VAL A 24 -15.40 3.57 23.36
C VAL A 24 -14.89 4.81 22.60
N ASN A 25 -15.76 5.79 22.33
CA ASN A 25 -15.55 6.90 21.43
C ASN A 25 -15.22 8.20 22.19
N ALA A 26 -13.97 8.65 22.12
CA ALA A 26 -13.53 9.91 22.73
C ALA A 26 -14.22 11.14 22.10
N ILE A 27 -14.52 11.10 20.80
CA ILE A 27 -15.20 12.17 20.08
C ILE A 27 -16.62 12.37 20.63
N ALA A 28 -17.35 11.27 20.84
CA ALA A 28 -18.71 11.31 21.35
C ALA A 28 -18.79 11.70 22.85
N LYS A 29 -17.68 11.60 23.59
CA LYS A 29 -17.59 12.00 25.00
C LYS A 29 -17.14 13.44 25.20
N ALA A 30 -16.50 14.02 24.21
CA ALA A 30 -15.98 15.38 24.26
C ALA A 30 -17.12 16.43 24.20
N LYS A 31 -16.86 17.61 24.73
CA LYS A 31 -17.77 18.78 24.61
C LYS A 31 -17.45 19.53 23.33
N THR A 32 -18.30 19.38 22.34
CA THR A 32 -18.05 19.80 20.96
C THR A 32 -19.14 20.72 20.39
N PRO A 33 -19.41 21.89 20.99
CA PRO A 33 -20.51 22.76 20.57
C PRO A 33 -20.41 23.22 19.11
N HIS A 34 -19.18 23.39 18.56
CA HIS A 34 -19.02 23.81 17.17
C HIS A 34 -19.24 22.62 16.22
N PHE A 35 -18.71 21.42 16.50
CA PHE A 35 -19.02 20.24 15.73
C PHE A 35 -20.52 19.91 15.77
N ASP A 36 -21.16 19.99 16.94
CA ASP A 36 -22.61 19.78 17.09
C ASP A 36 -23.41 20.70 16.18
N GLU A 37 -23.04 22.00 16.13
CA GLU A 37 -23.71 22.98 15.26
C GLU A 37 -23.40 22.73 13.77
N ILE A 38 -22.14 22.35 13.43
CA ILE A 38 -21.74 22.04 12.06
C ILE A 38 -22.52 20.82 11.53
N PHE A 39 -22.55 19.71 12.26
CA PHE A 39 -23.29 18.53 11.83
C PHE A 39 -24.80 18.74 11.78
N LYS A 40 -25.33 19.65 12.56
CA LYS A 40 -26.76 20.01 12.51
C LYS A 40 -27.11 20.93 11.33
N SER A 41 -26.22 21.86 10.98
CA SER A 41 -26.55 22.98 10.08
C SER A 41 -26.05 22.77 8.64
N TYR A 42 -25.06 21.89 8.41
CA TYR A 42 -24.42 21.69 7.11
C TYR A 42 -24.68 20.29 6.54
N PRO A 43 -24.77 20.17 5.21
CA PRO A 43 -24.86 18.86 4.55
C PRO A 43 -23.63 18.02 4.90
N HIS A 44 -23.88 16.76 5.27
CA HIS A 44 -22.83 15.83 5.61
C HIS A 44 -23.16 14.41 5.12
N THR A 45 -22.14 13.59 4.98
CA THR A 45 -22.21 12.17 4.61
C THR A 45 -21.00 11.43 5.22
N GLU A 46 -20.87 10.15 4.94
CA GLU A 46 -19.78 9.29 5.39
C GLU A 46 -18.92 8.84 4.21
N LEU A 47 -17.61 8.69 4.44
CA LEU A 47 -16.66 8.16 3.47
C LEU A 47 -16.05 6.86 3.97
N ALA A 48 -15.88 5.90 3.06
CA ALA A 48 -15.09 4.71 3.32
C ALA A 48 -13.59 5.07 3.33
N ALA A 49 -12.91 4.77 4.45
CA ALA A 49 -11.51 5.12 4.72
C ALA A 49 -10.62 3.90 5.04
N SER A 50 -11.08 2.67 4.73
CA SER A 50 -10.36 1.44 5.05
C SER A 50 -10.49 0.40 3.93
N GLY A 51 -9.68 -0.65 4.00
CA GLY A 51 -9.73 -1.79 3.07
C GLY A 51 -9.64 -1.39 1.59
N LEU A 52 -10.41 -2.05 0.75
CA LEU A 52 -10.36 -1.85 -0.72
C LEU A 52 -10.71 -0.43 -1.16
N ALA A 53 -11.48 0.31 -0.36
CA ALA A 53 -11.85 1.69 -0.68
C ALA A 53 -10.64 2.64 -0.72
N VAL A 54 -9.55 2.27 -0.07
CA VAL A 54 -8.28 3.03 -0.04
C VAL A 54 -7.09 2.24 -0.62
N GLY A 55 -7.36 1.12 -1.30
CA GLY A 55 -6.31 0.32 -1.96
C GLY A 55 -5.56 -0.66 -1.04
N LEU A 56 -6.08 -0.91 0.16
CA LEU A 56 -5.59 -1.89 1.12
C LEU A 56 -6.35 -3.22 1.00
N PRO A 57 -5.82 -4.34 1.53
CA PRO A 57 -6.58 -5.58 1.67
C PRO A 57 -7.89 -5.37 2.42
N GLU A 58 -8.90 -6.21 2.14
CA GLU A 58 -10.17 -6.19 2.83
C GLU A 58 -9.98 -6.43 4.34
N GLY A 59 -10.66 -5.63 5.18
CA GLY A 59 -10.52 -5.69 6.64
C GLY A 59 -9.25 -5.04 7.21
N GLN A 60 -8.42 -4.40 6.39
CA GLN A 60 -7.26 -3.64 6.86
C GLN A 60 -7.65 -2.17 7.12
N MET A 61 -7.28 -1.66 8.30
CA MET A 61 -7.50 -0.25 8.67
C MET A 61 -6.72 0.68 7.74
N GLY A 62 -7.31 1.86 7.47
CA GLY A 62 -6.62 2.95 6.81
C GLY A 62 -5.46 3.48 7.64
N ASN A 63 -4.65 4.32 7.01
CA ASN A 63 -3.58 5.08 7.67
C ASN A 63 -3.35 6.40 6.93
N SER A 64 -2.64 7.32 7.57
CA SER A 64 -2.47 8.67 7.05
C SER A 64 -1.73 8.71 5.70
N GLU A 65 -0.73 7.85 5.49
CA GLU A 65 0.03 7.79 4.22
C GLU A 65 -0.89 7.41 3.06
N VAL A 66 -1.63 6.30 3.22
CA VAL A 66 -2.58 5.79 2.22
C VAL A 66 -3.74 6.76 2.03
N GLY A 67 -4.32 7.28 3.12
CA GLY A 67 -5.44 8.22 3.09
C GLY A 67 -5.09 9.48 2.29
N HIS A 68 -4.00 10.16 2.65
CA HIS A 68 -3.58 11.39 1.96
C HIS A 68 -3.16 11.15 0.51
N THR A 69 -2.53 9.99 0.21
CA THR A 69 -2.20 9.62 -1.17
C THR A 69 -3.46 9.45 -2.02
N ASN A 70 -4.49 8.76 -1.53
CA ASN A 70 -5.76 8.59 -2.24
C ASN A 70 -6.49 9.92 -2.44
N ILE A 71 -6.53 10.76 -1.40
CA ILE A 71 -7.14 12.10 -1.46
C ILE A 71 -6.47 12.93 -2.55
N GLY A 72 -5.13 13.05 -2.49
CA GLY A 72 -4.38 13.89 -3.42
C GLY A 72 -4.34 13.36 -4.86
N ALA A 73 -4.35 12.03 -5.04
CA ALA A 73 -4.38 11.40 -6.36
C ALA A 73 -5.76 11.44 -7.04
N GLY A 74 -6.84 11.65 -6.29
CA GLY A 74 -8.21 11.60 -6.83
C GLY A 74 -8.60 10.24 -7.41
N ARG A 75 -7.91 9.18 -6.98
CA ARG A 75 -8.13 7.79 -7.41
C ARG A 75 -7.71 6.83 -6.31
N VAL A 76 -8.27 5.60 -6.32
CA VAL A 76 -7.79 4.55 -5.42
C VAL A 76 -6.39 4.12 -5.83
N VAL A 77 -5.42 4.33 -4.95
CA VAL A 77 -4.03 3.91 -5.16
C VAL A 77 -3.82 2.58 -4.44
N PHE A 78 -3.90 1.50 -5.19
CA PHE A 78 -3.74 0.16 -4.65
C PHE A 78 -2.30 -0.11 -4.24
N GLN A 79 -2.10 -0.65 -3.03
CA GLN A 79 -0.83 -1.26 -2.66
C GLN A 79 -0.55 -2.50 -3.55
N GLU A 80 0.73 -2.84 -3.74
CA GLU A 80 1.12 -3.91 -4.67
C GLU A 80 0.43 -5.24 -4.36
N LEU A 81 0.34 -5.63 -3.08
CA LEU A 81 -0.39 -6.82 -2.67
C LEU A 81 -1.84 -6.80 -3.17
N THR A 82 -2.54 -5.70 -2.91
CA THR A 82 -3.96 -5.56 -3.25
C THR A 82 -4.15 -5.49 -4.77
N ARG A 83 -3.30 -4.73 -5.47
CA ARG A 83 -3.33 -4.58 -6.93
C ARG A 83 -3.18 -5.93 -7.64
N ILE A 84 -2.17 -6.71 -7.25
CA ILE A 84 -1.91 -8.01 -7.85
C ILE A 84 -3.00 -9.01 -7.46
N SER A 85 -3.45 -9.01 -6.20
CA SER A 85 -4.52 -9.89 -5.72
C SER A 85 -5.85 -9.64 -6.43
N GLN A 86 -6.19 -8.37 -6.70
CA GLN A 86 -7.40 -8.03 -7.46
C GLN A 86 -7.32 -8.55 -8.90
N GLN A 87 -6.19 -8.35 -9.58
CA GLN A 87 -6.00 -8.87 -10.94
C GLN A 87 -5.95 -10.40 -10.99
N ALA A 88 -5.38 -11.05 -9.97
CA ALA A 88 -5.42 -12.50 -9.85
C ALA A 88 -6.87 -13.01 -9.68
N LYS A 89 -7.67 -12.34 -8.83
CA LYS A 89 -9.06 -12.71 -8.56
C LYS A 89 -10.00 -12.42 -9.73
N SER A 90 -9.83 -11.29 -10.43
CA SER A 90 -10.64 -10.95 -11.61
C SER A 90 -10.27 -11.73 -12.86
N GLY A 91 -9.07 -12.35 -12.88
CA GLY A 91 -8.51 -12.99 -14.06
C GLY A 91 -7.73 -12.05 -15.00
N GLU A 92 -7.70 -10.76 -14.74
CA GLU A 92 -6.93 -9.78 -15.53
C GLU A 92 -5.42 -10.10 -15.58
N ILE A 93 -4.88 -10.75 -14.57
CA ILE A 93 -3.48 -11.20 -14.55
C ILE A 93 -3.14 -12.08 -15.76
N LEU A 94 -4.11 -12.80 -16.33
CA LEU A 94 -3.94 -13.66 -17.49
C LEU A 94 -3.63 -12.88 -18.76
N GLU A 95 -3.95 -11.58 -18.79
CA GLU A 95 -3.73 -10.67 -19.92
C GLU A 95 -2.44 -9.86 -19.76
N ASN A 96 -1.72 -10.02 -18.65
CA ASN A 96 -0.48 -9.28 -18.41
C ASN A 96 0.57 -9.60 -19.48
N PRO A 97 1.05 -8.59 -20.24
CA PRO A 97 1.89 -8.83 -21.42
C PRO A 97 3.27 -9.38 -21.08
N GLU A 98 3.88 -8.98 -19.96
CA GLU A 98 5.21 -9.47 -19.57
C GLU A 98 5.14 -10.91 -19.04
N LEU A 99 4.11 -11.25 -18.25
CA LEU A 99 3.88 -12.63 -17.83
C LEU A 99 3.59 -13.53 -19.04
N ALA A 100 2.76 -13.05 -19.97
CA ALA A 100 2.47 -13.75 -21.21
C ALA A 100 3.73 -13.98 -22.07
N LYS A 101 4.63 -12.99 -22.15
CA LYS A 101 5.90 -13.09 -22.87
C LYS A 101 6.79 -14.22 -22.32
N ALA A 102 6.94 -14.34 -20.99
CA ALA A 102 7.70 -15.43 -20.40
C ALA A 102 7.10 -16.80 -20.73
N MET A 103 5.78 -16.93 -20.62
CA MET A 103 5.09 -18.18 -20.91
C MET A 103 5.11 -18.55 -22.39
N ASN A 104 4.92 -17.57 -23.27
CA ASN A 104 5.02 -17.79 -24.72
C ASN A 104 6.44 -18.19 -25.13
N ASN A 105 7.48 -17.57 -24.54
CA ASN A 105 8.87 -17.98 -24.80
C ASN A 105 9.09 -19.45 -24.43
N ALA A 106 8.61 -19.88 -23.25
CA ALA A 106 8.73 -21.26 -22.83
C ALA A 106 7.98 -22.22 -23.80
N LEU A 107 6.74 -21.88 -24.17
CA LEU A 107 5.92 -22.70 -25.07
C LEU A 107 6.51 -22.80 -26.47
N GLU A 108 6.83 -21.67 -27.10
CA GLU A 108 7.27 -21.60 -28.51
C GLU A 108 8.65 -22.24 -28.73
N ASN A 109 9.53 -22.17 -27.73
CA ASN A 109 10.89 -22.67 -27.82
C ASN A 109 11.07 -24.05 -27.16
N GLY A 110 10.00 -24.68 -26.66
CA GLY A 110 10.07 -25.96 -25.95
C GLY A 110 10.97 -25.88 -24.71
N LYS A 111 10.82 -24.80 -23.93
CA LYS A 111 11.59 -24.49 -22.73
C LYS A 111 10.72 -24.62 -21.49
N SER A 112 11.38 -24.61 -20.33
CA SER A 112 10.67 -24.67 -19.04
C SER A 112 10.29 -23.28 -18.55
N LEU A 113 9.21 -23.21 -17.79
CA LEU A 113 8.85 -22.07 -16.96
C LEU A 113 9.23 -22.34 -15.50
N HIS A 114 9.95 -21.41 -14.89
CA HIS A 114 10.32 -21.45 -13.49
C HIS A 114 9.59 -20.35 -12.72
N LEU A 115 8.86 -20.73 -11.68
CA LEU A 115 8.20 -19.80 -10.77
C LEU A 115 8.95 -19.83 -9.44
N MET A 116 9.44 -18.68 -8.97
CA MET A 116 10.24 -18.64 -7.74
C MET A 116 9.80 -17.49 -6.83
N GLY A 117 9.82 -17.73 -5.52
CA GLY A 117 9.44 -16.72 -4.53
C GLY A 117 9.01 -17.30 -3.20
N LEU A 118 8.61 -16.43 -2.27
CA LEU A 118 8.23 -16.76 -0.92
C LEU A 118 6.85 -17.44 -0.89
N LEU A 119 6.81 -18.63 -0.32
CA LEU A 119 5.60 -19.47 -0.27
C LEU A 119 4.89 -19.30 1.07
N SER A 120 4.01 -18.34 1.18
CA SER A 120 3.12 -18.13 2.34
C SER A 120 1.91 -17.25 1.98
N ASP A 121 0.99 -17.08 2.93
CA ASP A 121 -0.14 -16.14 2.89
C ASP A 121 0.14 -14.86 3.69
N GLY A 122 1.39 -14.65 4.15
CA GLY A 122 1.77 -13.51 4.99
C GLY A 122 1.63 -12.13 4.33
N GLY A 123 1.63 -12.06 2.99
CA GLY A 123 1.31 -10.84 2.25
C GLY A 123 2.32 -9.70 2.36
N VAL A 124 3.53 -9.95 2.91
CA VAL A 124 4.58 -8.93 3.06
C VAL A 124 5.49 -8.85 1.84
N HIS A 125 5.88 -9.99 1.27
CA HIS A 125 6.77 -10.08 0.12
C HIS A 125 6.11 -10.71 -1.11
N SER A 126 5.15 -11.60 -0.88
CA SER A 126 4.44 -12.41 -1.88
C SER A 126 3.11 -12.88 -1.31
N HIS A 127 2.34 -13.59 -2.11
CA HIS A 127 1.15 -14.30 -1.63
C HIS A 127 0.96 -15.58 -2.44
N ILE A 128 0.59 -16.69 -1.78
CA ILE A 128 0.41 -18.01 -2.44
C ILE A 128 -0.65 -17.96 -3.55
N GLU A 129 -1.70 -17.13 -3.41
CA GLU A 129 -2.73 -16.97 -4.45
C GLU A 129 -2.17 -16.38 -5.75
N HIS A 130 -1.11 -15.55 -5.68
CA HIS A 130 -0.45 -15.04 -6.88
C HIS A 130 0.28 -16.18 -7.63
N LEU A 131 0.94 -17.08 -6.90
CA LEU A 131 1.57 -18.27 -7.49
C LEU A 131 0.53 -19.20 -8.15
N LYS A 132 -0.61 -19.44 -7.49
CA LYS A 132 -1.71 -20.24 -8.05
C LYS A 132 -2.28 -19.61 -9.34
N ALA A 133 -2.42 -18.28 -9.37
CA ALA A 133 -2.85 -17.56 -10.57
C ALA A 133 -1.85 -17.73 -11.72
N LEU A 134 -0.54 -17.66 -11.46
CA LEU A 134 0.51 -17.90 -12.46
C LEU A 134 0.50 -19.34 -12.97
N LEU A 135 0.30 -20.33 -12.12
CA LEU A 135 0.14 -21.74 -12.51
C LEU A 135 -1.10 -21.93 -13.40
N SER A 136 -2.23 -21.31 -13.02
CA SER A 136 -3.46 -21.34 -13.82
C SER A 136 -3.25 -20.70 -15.20
N MET A 137 -2.54 -19.57 -15.26
CA MET A 137 -2.16 -18.91 -16.51
C MET A 137 -1.28 -19.83 -17.37
N ALA A 138 -0.26 -20.45 -16.80
CA ALA A 138 0.61 -21.39 -17.51
C ALA A 138 -0.19 -22.57 -18.10
N LYS A 139 -1.13 -23.13 -17.33
CA LYS A 139 -2.03 -24.18 -17.80
C LYS A 139 -2.93 -23.73 -18.95
N SER A 140 -3.53 -22.55 -18.84
CA SER A 140 -4.41 -22.00 -19.87
C SER A 140 -3.68 -21.77 -21.20
N LYS A 141 -2.37 -21.49 -21.14
CA LYS A 141 -1.50 -21.33 -22.32
C LYS A 141 -0.98 -22.67 -22.87
N GLY A 142 -1.19 -23.78 -22.18
CA GLY A 142 -0.80 -25.12 -22.63
C GLY A 142 0.65 -25.49 -22.33
N LEU A 143 1.29 -24.88 -21.34
CA LEU A 143 2.61 -25.34 -20.88
C LEU A 143 2.50 -26.72 -20.22
N ASP A 144 3.56 -27.51 -20.37
CA ASP A 144 3.71 -28.85 -19.78
C ASP A 144 4.91 -28.96 -18.81
N ALA A 145 5.88 -28.07 -18.89
CA ALA A 145 7.09 -28.05 -18.07
C ALA A 145 7.13 -26.77 -17.20
N VAL A 146 6.58 -26.87 -15.99
CA VAL A 146 6.56 -25.77 -15.01
C VAL A 146 7.16 -26.23 -13.68
N TYR A 147 8.17 -25.52 -13.20
CA TYR A 147 8.89 -25.82 -11.97
C TYR A 147 8.73 -24.70 -10.95
N VAL A 148 8.47 -25.07 -9.69
CA VAL A 148 8.35 -24.10 -8.59
C VAL A 148 9.55 -24.19 -7.65
N HIS A 149 10.18 -23.06 -7.38
CA HIS A 149 11.26 -22.91 -6.40
C HIS A 149 10.68 -22.21 -5.17
N CYS A 150 10.40 -23.00 -4.14
CA CYS A 150 9.72 -22.53 -2.94
C CYS A 150 10.72 -21.90 -1.95
N PHE A 151 10.56 -20.60 -1.65
CA PHE A 151 11.25 -19.99 -0.52
C PHE A 151 10.32 -20.05 0.70
N LEU A 152 10.81 -20.61 1.81
CA LEU A 152 10.02 -20.78 3.03
C LEU A 152 10.12 -19.57 3.92
N ASP A 153 9.01 -19.20 4.56
CA ASP A 153 8.86 -17.96 5.31
C ASP A 153 9.30 -18.09 6.78
N GLY A 154 8.41 -18.49 7.67
CA GLY A 154 8.70 -18.64 9.10
C GLY A 154 9.00 -17.34 9.86
N ARG A 155 8.79 -16.18 9.22
CA ARG A 155 9.02 -14.84 9.79
C ARG A 155 7.77 -13.95 9.71
N ASP A 156 7.13 -13.89 8.55
CA ASP A 156 5.87 -13.15 8.35
C ASP A 156 4.65 -14.05 8.67
N VAL A 157 4.90 -15.34 8.86
CA VAL A 157 3.98 -16.38 9.35
C VAL A 157 4.68 -17.20 10.42
N PRO A 158 3.98 -18.10 11.18
CA PRO A 158 4.59 -18.89 12.23
C PRO A 158 5.83 -19.68 11.79
N PRO A 159 6.86 -19.82 12.65
CA PRO A 159 8.19 -20.36 12.29
C PRO A 159 8.22 -21.79 11.76
N LYS A 160 7.15 -22.57 11.97
CA LYS A 160 6.98 -23.94 11.46
C LYS A 160 5.59 -24.12 10.84
N SER A 161 5.32 -23.39 9.78
CA SER A 161 4.06 -23.40 9.05
C SER A 161 4.17 -23.85 7.59
N ALA A 162 5.39 -24.04 7.08
CA ALA A 162 5.64 -24.33 5.66
C ALA A 162 4.94 -25.60 5.17
N GLN A 163 4.74 -26.61 6.03
CA GLN A 163 4.03 -27.83 5.67
C GLN A 163 2.61 -27.56 5.13
N LYS A 164 1.91 -26.57 5.73
CA LYS A 164 0.58 -26.14 5.27
C LYS A 164 0.65 -25.68 3.81
N TYR A 165 1.57 -24.76 3.53
CA TYR A 165 1.68 -24.12 2.20
C TYR A 165 2.23 -25.06 1.13
N ILE A 166 3.16 -25.94 1.49
CA ILE A 166 3.67 -27.00 0.58
C ILE A 166 2.53 -27.94 0.20
N SER A 167 1.76 -28.45 1.18
CA SER A 167 0.63 -29.34 0.90
C SER A 167 -0.43 -28.67 0.04
N GLU A 168 -0.79 -27.41 0.37
CA GLU A 168 -1.76 -26.62 -0.39
C GLU A 168 -1.33 -26.41 -1.85
N LEU A 169 -0.03 -26.16 -2.08
CA LEU A 169 0.53 -26.00 -3.42
C LEU A 169 0.55 -27.33 -4.18
N GLU A 170 0.97 -28.43 -3.55
CA GLU A 170 1.00 -29.77 -4.17
C GLU A 170 -0.41 -30.24 -4.54
N ASP A 171 -1.40 -30.02 -3.68
CA ASP A 171 -2.81 -30.32 -3.95
C ASP A 171 -3.32 -29.51 -5.16
N PHE A 172 -3.05 -28.21 -5.18
CA PHE A 172 -3.43 -27.34 -6.30
C PHE A 172 -2.78 -27.76 -7.63
N MET A 173 -1.47 -28.04 -7.63
CA MET A 173 -0.76 -28.50 -8.83
C MET A 173 -1.28 -29.87 -9.30
N THR A 174 -1.67 -30.74 -8.38
CA THR A 174 -2.25 -32.05 -8.69
C THR A 174 -3.63 -31.89 -9.34
N GLU A 175 -4.50 -31.05 -8.79
CA GLU A 175 -5.81 -30.75 -9.37
C GLU A 175 -5.69 -30.10 -10.75
N LEU A 176 -4.75 -29.15 -10.88
CA LEU A 176 -4.48 -28.46 -12.14
C LEU A 176 -3.85 -29.39 -13.20
N GLY A 177 -3.19 -30.45 -12.76
CA GLY A 177 -2.40 -31.35 -13.62
C GLY A 177 -1.19 -30.66 -14.25
N LEU A 178 -0.57 -29.72 -13.53
CA LEU A 178 0.60 -28.97 -13.98
C LEU A 178 1.43 -28.47 -12.80
N GLY A 179 2.75 -28.48 -12.95
CA GLY A 179 3.71 -27.94 -12.00
C GLY A 179 4.35 -29.02 -11.11
N GLU A 180 5.59 -28.76 -10.73
CA GLU A 180 6.36 -29.60 -9.80
C GLU A 180 7.25 -28.72 -8.92
N ILE A 181 7.37 -29.04 -7.62
CA ILE A 181 8.34 -28.38 -6.75
C ILE A 181 9.74 -28.89 -7.13
N ALA A 182 10.63 -27.99 -7.51
CA ALA A 182 11.99 -28.32 -7.92
C ALA A 182 13.03 -28.07 -6.83
N THR A 183 12.84 -27.03 -6.01
CA THR A 183 13.71 -26.71 -4.87
C THR A 183 12.92 -26.18 -3.69
N VAL A 184 13.44 -26.38 -2.49
CA VAL A 184 12.97 -25.76 -1.25
C VAL A 184 14.16 -25.07 -0.58
N SER A 185 13.95 -23.86 -0.07
CA SER A 185 14.99 -23.07 0.57
C SER A 185 14.38 -22.11 1.59
N GLY A 186 14.91 -22.01 2.79
CA GLY A 186 14.54 -20.95 3.72
C GLY A 186 14.87 -19.57 3.17
N ARG A 187 14.05 -18.57 3.50
CA ARG A 187 14.24 -17.18 3.06
C ARG A 187 15.56 -16.56 3.52
N TYR A 188 16.16 -17.08 4.57
CA TYR A 188 17.48 -16.69 5.06
C TYR A 188 18.57 -16.81 3.98
N TYR A 189 18.44 -17.76 3.08
CA TYR A 189 19.36 -18.00 1.96
C TYR A 189 18.90 -17.34 0.66
N ALA A 190 17.66 -17.59 0.26
CA ALA A 190 17.15 -17.16 -1.04
C ALA A 190 16.72 -15.67 -1.09
N MET A 191 16.56 -15.04 0.07
CA MET A 191 16.03 -13.69 0.19
C MET A 191 16.92 -12.81 1.10
N ASP A 192 18.24 -12.95 0.99
CA ASP A 192 19.18 -12.04 1.64
C ASP A 192 19.04 -10.62 1.06
N ARG A 193 19.39 -9.60 1.87
CA ARG A 193 19.42 -8.19 1.46
C ARG A 193 20.62 -7.44 2.02
N ASP A 194 21.54 -8.15 2.67
CA ASP A 194 22.67 -7.59 3.40
C ASP A 194 24.01 -7.93 2.72
N ASN A 195 23.95 -8.32 1.41
CA ASN A 195 25.10 -8.74 0.57
C ASN A 195 25.86 -9.95 1.16
N ARG A 196 25.14 -10.84 1.86
CA ARG A 196 25.69 -12.10 2.36
C ARG A 196 25.63 -13.13 1.24
N PHE A 197 26.50 -12.94 0.24
CA PHE A 197 26.52 -13.78 -0.95
C PHE A 197 26.87 -15.24 -0.69
N ASP A 198 27.47 -15.56 0.46
CA ASP A 198 27.64 -16.93 0.97
C ASP A 198 26.30 -17.66 1.21
N ARG A 199 25.23 -16.92 1.49
CA ARG A 199 23.87 -17.45 1.62
C ARG A 199 23.20 -17.57 0.27
N VAL A 200 23.21 -16.49 -0.51
CA VAL A 200 22.58 -16.40 -1.84
C VAL A 200 23.13 -17.49 -2.77
N GLN A 201 24.44 -17.75 -2.71
CA GLN A 201 25.10 -18.79 -3.51
C GLN A 201 24.48 -20.17 -3.28
N LYS A 202 24.13 -20.53 -2.05
CA LYS A 202 23.53 -21.85 -1.75
C LYS A 202 22.17 -22.00 -2.43
N ALA A 203 21.33 -20.95 -2.40
CA ALA A 203 20.04 -20.94 -3.10
C ALA A 203 20.24 -20.97 -4.62
N TYR A 204 21.15 -20.15 -5.15
CA TYR A 204 21.53 -20.14 -6.56
C TYR A 204 22.01 -21.51 -7.03
N ASP A 205 22.89 -22.17 -6.27
CA ASP A 205 23.43 -23.48 -6.58
C ASP A 205 22.34 -24.56 -6.64
N ALA A 206 21.36 -24.51 -5.74
CA ALA A 206 20.19 -25.41 -5.79
C ALA A 206 19.33 -25.15 -7.03
N ILE A 207 19.01 -23.88 -7.32
CA ILE A 207 18.06 -23.48 -8.38
C ILE A 207 18.69 -23.60 -9.77
N VAL A 208 19.93 -23.15 -9.95
CA VAL A 208 20.56 -23.04 -11.28
C VAL A 208 21.48 -24.23 -11.57
N ASN A 209 22.29 -24.63 -10.59
CA ASN A 209 23.32 -25.66 -10.80
C ASN A 209 22.88 -27.06 -10.34
N ARG A 210 21.76 -27.18 -9.63
CA ARG A 210 21.28 -28.41 -8.96
C ARG A 210 22.32 -29.02 -8.02
N LYS A 211 23.15 -28.16 -7.40
CA LYS A 211 24.21 -28.53 -6.46
C LYS A 211 23.71 -28.36 -5.03
N ALA A 212 22.81 -29.22 -4.60
CA ALA A 212 22.30 -29.28 -3.23
C ALA A 212 21.84 -30.72 -2.91
N GLU A 213 21.55 -30.99 -1.64
CA GLU A 213 21.00 -32.29 -1.23
C GLU A 213 19.69 -32.58 -1.97
N LEU A 214 19.53 -33.80 -2.46
CA LEU A 214 18.37 -34.22 -3.24
C LEU A 214 17.42 -35.05 -2.37
N PHE A 215 16.16 -34.64 -2.31
CA PHE A 215 15.09 -35.34 -1.62
C PHE A 215 14.01 -35.83 -2.58
N ASP A 216 13.35 -36.95 -2.23
CA ASP A 216 12.27 -37.48 -3.05
C ASP A 216 11.03 -36.59 -3.08
N THR A 217 10.71 -35.88 -1.98
CA THR A 217 9.57 -34.95 -1.86
C THR A 217 9.93 -33.74 -1.01
N ALA A 218 9.21 -32.62 -1.23
CA ALA A 218 9.34 -31.42 -0.41
C ALA A 218 9.01 -31.68 1.08
N LYS A 219 8.04 -32.55 1.34
CA LYS A 219 7.68 -32.96 2.71
C LYS A 219 8.85 -33.63 3.42
N ILE A 220 9.54 -34.61 2.78
CA ILE A 220 10.69 -35.31 3.37
C ILE A 220 11.82 -34.30 3.66
N ALA A 221 12.08 -33.39 2.75
CA ALA A 221 13.08 -32.34 2.94
C ALA A 221 12.76 -31.49 4.18
N LEU A 222 11.50 -31.07 4.32
CA LEU A 222 11.05 -30.23 5.46
C LEU A 222 11.09 -31.01 6.78
N ASP A 223 10.58 -32.25 6.82
CA ASP A 223 10.62 -33.09 8.02
C ASP A 223 12.08 -33.30 8.46
N THR A 224 13.01 -33.55 7.52
CA THR A 224 14.45 -33.70 7.80
C THR A 224 15.07 -32.42 8.39
N ALA A 225 14.66 -31.24 7.90
CA ALA A 225 15.12 -29.96 8.44
C ALA A 225 14.58 -29.72 9.87
N TYR A 226 13.32 -30.04 10.12
CA TYR A 226 12.71 -29.91 11.44
C TYR A 226 13.32 -30.86 12.47
N ASP A 227 13.69 -32.08 12.06
CA ASP A 227 14.38 -33.05 12.90
C ASP A 227 15.80 -32.57 13.29
N LYS A 228 16.45 -31.77 12.44
CA LYS A 228 17.71 -31.09 12.74
C LYS A 228 17.54 -29.84 13.61
N GLY A 229 16.31 -29.46 13.98
CA GLY A 229 15.99 -28.28 14.79
C GLY A 229 15.90 -26.98 13.99
N GLU A 230 15.93 -27.04 12.66
CA GLU A 230 15.72 -25.87 11.80
C GLU A 230 14.26 -25.40 11.83
N THR A 231 14.02 -24.13 11.51
CA THR A 231 12.68 -23.58 11.25
C THR A 231 12.59 -23.16 9.78
N ASP A 232 11.41 -22.86 9.29
CA ASP A 232 11.16 -22.55 7.87
C ASP A 232 12.16 -21.54 7.30
N GLU A 233 12.43 -20.46 8.05
CA GLU A 233 13.34 -19.39 7.65
C GLU A 233 14.77 -19.90 7.34
N PHE A 234 15.22 -20.93 8.05
CA PHE A 234 16.60 -21.41 8.04
C PHE A 234 16.81 -22.75 7.33
N VAL A 235 15.78 -23.31 6.67
CA VAL A 235 15.90 -24.54 5.90
C VAL A 235 16.99 -24.37 4.84
N VAL A 236 18.02 -25.23 4.92
CA VAL A 236 19.13 -25.21 3.97
C VAL A 236 18.61 -25.52 2.56
N PRO A 237 19.01 -24.75 1.51
CA PRO A 237 18.57 -25.01 0.14
C PRO A 237 18.77 -26.44 -0.29
N CYS A 238 17.74 -27.06 -0.84
CA CYS A 238 17.76 -28.44 -1.31
C CYS A 238 17.00 -28.61 -2.61
N CYS A 239 17.29 -29.68 -3.34
CA CYS A 239 16.63 -30.07 -4.58
C CYS A 239 15.56 -31.13 -4.30
N ILE A 240 14.46 -31.06 -5.03
CA ILE A 240 13.39 -32.06 -4.99
C ILE A 240 13.41 -32.84 -6.31
N LYS A 241 13.19 -34.14 -6.24
CA LYS A 241 13.13 -35.00 -7.41
C LYS A 241 11.90 -34.67 -8.26
N THR A 242 12.14 -34.33 -9.51
CA THR A 242 11.09 -34.03 -10.48
C THR A 242 10.89 -35.21 -11.44
N ARG A 243 9.68 -35.27 -12.01
CA ARG A 243 9.39 -36.24 -13.08
C ARG A 243 10.06 -35.71 -14.35
N SER A 244 11.28 -36.14 -14.64
CA SER A 244 11.85 -35.84 -15.94
C SER A 244 11.11 -36.64 -17.02
N ALA A 245 10.49 -35.96 -17.98
CA ALA A 245 10.08 -36.61 -19.21
C ALA A 245 11.31 -37.23 -19.87
N GLU A 246 11.17 -38.47 -20.43
CA GLU A 246 12.25 -39.12 -21.17
C GLU A 246 12.74 -38.16 -22.28
N GLY A 247 14.01 -37.75 -22.22
CA GLY A 247 14.61 -36.78 -23.15
C GLY A 247 14.61 -35.30 -22.70
N SER A 248 14.02 -34.95 -21.55
CA SER A 248 14.12 -33.58 -21.00
C SER A 248 15.54 -33.29 -20.52
N LYS A 249 16.11 -32.15 -20.93
CA LYS A 249 17.40 -31.65 -20.43
C LYS A 249 17.30 -31.00 -19.04
N SER A 250 16.09 -30.61 -18.63
CA SER A 250 15.85 -29.97 -17.33
C SER A 250 15.41 -31.02 -16.30
N GLN A 251 16.09 -31.02 -15.16
CA GLN A 251 15.70 -31.78 -13.97
C GLN A 251 15.05 -30.82 -12.91
N GLY A 252 14.43 -29.75 -13.37
CA GLY A 252 13.88 -28.71 -12.52
C GLY A 252 14.85 -27.56 -12.21
N ASN A 253 16.05 -27.56 -12.81
CA ASN A 253 16.98 -26.43 -12.72
C ASN A 253 16.81 -25.49 -13.92
N ILE A 254 17.16 -24.23 -13.74
CA ILE A 254 17.15 -23.23 -14.82
C ILE A 254 18.23 -23.56 -15.85
N CYS A 255 17.83 -23.65 -17.13
CA CYS A 255 18.69 -23.93 -18.28
C CYS A 255 18.67 -22.77 -19.27
N ASP A 256 19.58 -22.82 -20.25
CA ASP A 256 19.64 -21.79 -21.32
C ASP A 256 18.31 -21.68 -22.08
N GLY A 257 17.81 -20.47 -22.20
CA GLY A 257 16.57 -20.17 -22.91
C GLY A 257 15.29 -20.38 -22.13
N ASP A 258 15.37 -20.84 -20.86
CA ASP A 258 14.20 -20.99 -20.01
C ASP A 258 13.58 -19.62 -19.62
N SER A 259 12.35 -19.66 -19.16
CA SER A 259 11.65 -18.51 -18.62
C SER A 259 11.56 -18.58 -17.10
N VAL A 260 11.75 -17.44 -16.43
CA VAL A 260 11.68 -17.32 -14.98
C VAL A 260 10.73 -16.20 -14.61
N ILE A 261 9.82 -16.44 -13.66
CA ILE A 261 8.99 -15.42 -13.03
C ILE A 261 9.27 -15.43 -11.53
N MET A 262 9.83 -14.33 -11.02
CA MET A 262 9.97 -14.10 -9.58
C MET A 262 8.70 -13.43 -9.07
N PHE A 263 7.87 -14.17 -8.31
CA PHE A 263 6.54 -13.68 -7.91
C PHE A 263 6.51 -12.85 -6.62
N ASN A 264 7.64 -12.56 -6.01
CA ASN A 264 7.72 -11.58 -4.94
C ASN A 264 7.42 -10.17 -5.49
N PHE A 265 6.51 -9.43 -4.85
CA PHE A 265 6.20 -8.04 -5.23
C PHE A 265 7.00 -7.01 -4.43
N ARG A 266 7.52 -7.35 -3.25
CA ARG A 266 8.39 -6.46 -2.47
C ARG A 266 9.84 -6.59 -2.91
N PRO A 267 10.52 -5.46 -3.27
CA PRO A 267 11.81 -5.48 -3.95
C PRO A 267 13.01 -5.89 -3.10
N ASP A 268 13.06 -5.45 -1.83
CA ASP A 268 14.26 -5.40 -1.00
C ASP A 268 15.02 -6.73 -0.90
N ARG A 269 14.31 -7.85 -0.84
CA ARG A 269 14.87 -9.20 -0.70
C ARG A 269 14.85 -10.04 -1.99
N ALA A 270 14.40 -9.46 -3.10
CA ALA A 270 14.39 -10.13 -4.40
C ALA A 270 15.60 -9.73 -5.27
N ARG A 271 16.27 -8.62 -4.96
CA ARG A 271 17.33 -8.02 -5.78
C ARG A 271 18.54 -8.93 -5.95
N GLU A 272 19.07 -9.49 -4.88
CA GLU A 272 20.35 -10.20 -4.89
C GLU A 272 20.29 -11.49 -5.71
N ILE A 273 19.28 -12.34 -5.48
CA ILE A 273 19.10 -13.58 -6.26
C ILE A 273 18.78 -13.27 -7.72
N THR A 274 17.99 -12.21 -8.00
CA THR A 274 17.71 -11.77 -9.37
C THR A 274 18.98 -11.36 -10.06
N ARG A 275 19.81 -10.48 -9.47
CA ARG A 275 21.12 -10.09 -10.05
C ARG A 275 22.03 -11.28 -10.28
N ALA A 276 22.11 -12.20 -9.32
CA ALA A 276 22.91 -13.41 -9.45
C ALA A 276 22.50 -14.25 -10.68
N ILE A 277 21.24 -14.24 -11.09
CA ILE A 277 20.76 -15.00 -12.26
C ILE A 277 20.97 -14.23 -13.56
N VAL A 278 20.63 -12.91 -13.60
CA VAL A 278 20.49 -12.18 -14.87
C VAL A 278 21.60 -11.18 -15.18
N ASP A 279 22.35 -10.71 -14.17
CA ASP A 279 23.35 -9.66 -14.38
C ASP A 279 24.66 -10.26 -14.90
N PRO A 280 25.09 -9.92 -16.13
CA PRO A 280 26.34 -10.43 -16.68
C PRO A 280 27.58 -9.98 -15.88
N ASN A 281 27.48 -8.86 -15.16
CA ASN A 281 28.56 -8.26 -14.37
C ASN A 281 28.51 -8.66 -12.89
N PHE A 282 27.63 -9.61 -12.51
CA PHE A 282 27.57 -10.06 -11.12
C PHE A 282 28.86 -10.76 -10.70
N ASP A 283 29.46 -10.31 -9.61
CA ASP A 283 30.76 -10.75 -9.05
C ASP A 283 30.70 -11.22 -7.59
N GLY A 284 29.49 -11.34 -7.01
CA GLY A 284 29.32 -11.71 -5.60
C GLY A 284 29.79 -13.13 -5.25
N PHE A 285 29.77 -14.06 -6.23
CA PHE A 285 30.29 -15.42 -6.09
C PHE A 285 30.52 -16.08 -7.47
N ASP A 286 31.25 -17.19 -7.48
CA ASP A 286 31.43 -17.98 -8.71
C ASP A 286 30.12 -18.72 -9.06
N ARG A 287 29.48 -18.32 -10.13
CA ARG A 287 28.22 -18.89 -10.65
C ARG A 287 28.41 -20.18 -11.42
N GLY A 288 29.66 -20.54 -11.74
CA GLY A 288 29.95 -21.61 -12.69
C GLY A 288 29.50 -21.24 -14.11
N ALA A 289 28.80 -22.15 -14.79
CA ALA A 289 28.27 -21.89 -16.13
C ALA A 289 27.08 -20.92 -16.06
N VAL A 290 27.29 -19.70 -16.51
CA VAL A 290 26.23 -18.69 -16.61
C VAL A 290 25.18 -19.13 -17.64
N ARG A 291 23.91 -18.98 -17.29
CA ARG A 291 22.79 -19.30 -18.20
C ARG A 291 22.55 -18.16 -19.17
N ASN A 292 22.30 -18.51 -20.43
CA ASN A 292 22.11 -17.54 -21.50
C ASN A 292 20.66 -17.51 -21.99
N ASN A 293 20.24 -16.37 -22.52
CA ASN A 293 18.93 -16.17 -23.13
C ASN A 293 17.74 -16.50 -22.22
N ILE A 294 17.89 -16.26 -20.91
CA ILE A 294 16.79 -16.41 -19.95
C ILE A 294 15.80 -15.26 -20.15
N THR A 295 14.51 -15.58 -20.28
CA THR A 295 13.43 -14.60 -20.17
C THR A 295 13.03 -14.45 -18.71
N TYR A 296 13.53 -13.41 -18.04
CA TYR A 296 13.30 -13.20 -16.60
C TYR A 296 12.31 -12.07 -16.37
N ILE A 297 11.23 -12.35 -15.64
CA ILE A 297 10.20 -11.37 -15.26
C ILE A 297 10.19 -11.19 -13.75
N CYS A 298 10.37 -9.95 -13.33
CA CYS A 298 10.13 -9.51 -11.96
C CYS A 298 8.64 -9.16 -11.79
N MET A 299 8.03 -9.55 -10.67
CA MET A 299 6.64 -9.19 -10.39
C MET A 299 6.46 -7.66 -10.35
N THR A 300 7.38 -6.96 -9.68
CA THR A 300 7.46 -5.50 -9.63
C THR A 300 8.87 -5.04 -10.01
N GLN A 301 9.09 -3.74 -10.12
CA GLN A 301 10.43 -3.19 -10.34
C GLN A 301 11.28 -3.31 -9.07
N TYR A 302 12.24 -4.25 -9.04
CA TYR A 302 13.11 -4.44 -7.89
C TYR A 302 14.21 -3.39 -7.79
N ASP A 303 14.77 -3.00 -8.92
CA ASP A 303 15.78 -1.95 -9.06
C ASP A 303 15.89 -1.59 -10.54
N ALA A 304 15.85 -0.31 -10.88
CA ALA A 304 15.93 0.16 -12.27
C ALA A 304 17.27 -0.17 -12.95
N SER A 305 18.31 -0.48 -12.16
CA SER A 305 19.65 -0.83 -12.68
C SER A 305 19.84 -2.33 -12.94
N ILE A 306 18.86 -3.20 -12.63
CA ILE A 306 18.96 -4.63 -12.94
C ILE A 306 18.75 -4.83 -14.45
N PRO A 307 19.74 -5.37 -15.18
CA PRO A 307 19.60 -5.59 -16.62
C PRO A 307 18.81 -6.87 -16.93
N ASN A 308 18.37 -7.01 -18.18
CA ASN A 308 17.81 -8.24 -18.74
C ASN A 308 16.54 -8.76 -18.02
N VAL A 309 15.71 -7.87 -17.46
CA VAL A 309 14.46 -8.23 -16.81
C VAL A 309 13.26 -7.52 -17.46
N GLY A 310 12.11 -8.21 -17.52
CA GLY A 310 10.80 -7.60 -17.69
C GLY A 310 10.15 -7.31 -16.35
N ILE A 311 9.15 -6.44 -16.31
CA ILE A 311 8.45 -6.04 -15.09
C ILE A 311 6.96 -6.22 -15.34
N ALA A 312 6.34 -7.18 -14.62
CA ALA A 312 4.92 -7.48 -14.80
C ALA A 312 4.02 -6.34 -14.29
N PHE A 313 4.38 -5.75 -13.15
CA PHE A 313 3.66 -4.65 -12.52
C PHE A 313 4.62 -3.47 -12.30
N PRO A 314 4.76 -2.59 -13.29
CA PRO A 314 5.61 -1.40 -13.16
C PRO A 314 5.08 -0.46 -12.07
N PRO A 315 5.95 0.41 -11.50
CA PRO A 315 5.53 1.43 -10.55
C PRO A 315 4.36 2.25 -11.08
N GLN A 316 3.40 2.53 -10.22
CA GLN A 316 2.27 3.39 -10.58
C GLN A 316 2.75 4.84 -10.65
N SER A 317 2.60 5.47 -11.80
CA SER A 317 2.81 6.92 -11.93
C SER A 317 1.53 7.64 -11.50
N LEU A 318 1.65 8.51 -10.52
CA LEU A 318 0.56 9.36 -10.05
C LEU A 318 0.67 10.75 -10.72
N SER A 319 0.38 10.82 -12.00
CA SER A 319 0.27 12.08 -12.73
C SER A 319 -1.07 12.77 -12.47
N ASN A 320 -1.11 14.09 -12.66
CA ASN A 320 -2.27 14.93 -12.45
C ASN A 320 -2.89 14.74 -11.05
N THR A 321 -2.02 14.66 -10.00
CA THR A 321 -2.50 14.80 -8.62
C THR A 321 -3.12 16.17 -8.43
N PHE A 322 -3.95 16.34 -7.41
CA PHE A 322 -4.64 17.63 -7.15
C PHE A 322 -3.66 18.80 -7.13
N GLY A 323 -2.54 18.67 -6.40
CA GLY A 323 -1.52 19.72 -6.29
C GLY A 323 -0.85 20.06 -7.60
N GLU A 324 -0.46 19.03 -8.38
CA GLU A 324 0.12 19.20 -9.70
C GLU A 324 -0.86 19.87 -10.67
N TYR A 325 -2.10 19.40 -10.69
CA TYR A 325 -3.11 19.86 -11.64
C TYR A 325 -3.49 21.32 -11.42
N ILE A 326 -3.77 21.73 -10.17
CA ILE A 326 -4.10 23.15 -9.89
C ILE A 326 -2.88 24.07 -10.08
N SER A 327 -1.66 23.59 -9.84
CA SER A 327 -0.42 24.31 -10.14
C SER A 327 -0.27 24.56 -11.66
N ALA A 328 -0.55 23.55 -12.50
CA ALA A 328 -0.52 23.69 -13.96
C ALA A 328 -1.53 24.73 -14.48
N LEU A 329 -2.61 24.95 -13.73
CA LEU A 329 -3.61 26.01 -14.01
C LEU A 329 -3.20 27.40 -13.48
N GLY A 330 -2.03 27.52 -12.83
CA GLY A 330 -1.50 28.76 -12.27
C GLY A 330 -2.17 29.20 -10.97
N LEU A 331 -2.88 28.29 -10.28
CA LEU A 331 -3.56 28.57 -9.02
C LEU A 331 -2.59 28.49 -7.84
N LYS A 332 -2.92 29.22 -6.76
CA LYS A 332 -2.11 29.26 -5.54
C LYS A 332 -2.71 28.38 -4.47
N GLN A 333 -1.87 27.53 -3.88
CA GLN A 333 -2.27 26.60 -2.84
C GLN A 333 -1.39 26.71 -1.59
N LEU A 334 -1.97 26.45 -0.44
CA LEU A 334 -1.27 26.33 0.83
C LEU A 334 -1.39 24.90 1.37
N ARG A 335 -0.28 24.35 1.85
CA ARG A 335 -0.21 23.13 2.65
C ARG A 335 0.20 23.47 4.06
N ILE A 336 -0.57 23.05 5.05
CA ILE A 336 -0.29 23.37 6.45
C ILE A 336 -0.63 22.20 7.36
N ALA A 337 0.31 21.85 8.20
CA ALA A 337 0.16 20.89 9.29
C ALA A 337 1.26 21.09 10.34
N GLU A 338 1.12 20.44 11.48
CA GLU A 338 2.22 20.30 12.41
C GLU A 338 3.17 19.13 12.01
N THR A 339 4.36 19.06 12.64
CA THR A 339 5.48 18.18 12.25
C THR A 339 5.04 16.74 11.95
N GLU A 340 4.20 16.14 12.79
CA GLU A 340 3.76 14.76 12.68
C GLU A 340 2.97 14.47 11.38
N LYS A 341 2.29 15.47 10.85
CA LYS A 341 1.43 15.32 9.68
C LYS A 341 1.84 16.17 8.46
N TYR A 342 3.00 16.83 8.55
CA TYR A 342 3.49 17.66 7.45
C TYR A 342 3.76 16.89 6.17
N ALA A 343 4.42 15.73 6.27
CA ALA A 343 4.67 14.85 5.11
C ALA A 343 3.37 14.36 4.47
N HIS A 344 2.29 14.20 5.25
CA HIS A 344 1.01 13.72 4.75
C HIS A 344 0.34 14.74 3.84
N VAL A 345 0.33 16.03 4.20
CA VAL A 345 -0.23 17.10 3.35
C VAL A 345 0.70 17.55 2.22
N THR A 346 1.96 17.08 2.19
CA THR A 346 2.96 17.43 1.17
C THR A 346 3.33 16.21 0.33
N PHE A 347 4.32 15.42 0.75
CA PHE A 347 4.87 14.28 0.01
C PHE A 347 3.80 13.25 -0.40
N PHE A 348 3.02 12.74 0.57
CA PHE A 348 2.00 11.72 0.28
C PHE A 348 0.84 12.28 -0.55
N PHE A 349 0.35 13.47 -0.21
CA PHE A 349 -0.71 14.14 -0.97
C PHE A 349 -0.29 14.47 -2.41
N ASN A 350 0.99 14.72 -2.64
CA ASN A 350 1.58 14.97 -3.96
C ASN A 350 2.01 13.68 -4.67
N GLY A 351 1.56 12.50 -4.20
CA GLY A 351 1.83 11.22 -4.85
C GLY A 351 3.29 10.79 -4.81
N GLY A 352 4.03 11.15 -3.75
CA GLY A 352 5.44 10.81 -3.55
C GLY A 352 6.43 11.83 -4.13
N ILE A 353 5.96 13.03 -4.47
CA ILE A 353 6.83 14.14 -4.95
C ILE A 353 7.17 15.05 -3.76
N GLU A 354 8.47 15.17 -3.47
CA GLU A 354 8.98 15.98 -2.36
C GLU A 354 9.00 17.48 -2.69
N GLU A 355 9.32 17.83 -3.93
CA GLU A 355 9.39 19.21 -4.37
C GLU A 355 8.01 19.87 -4.37
N ALA A 356 7.95 21.14 -3.91
CA ALA A 356 6.74 21.93 -3.98
C ALA A 356 6.44 22.33 -5.44
N TYR A 357 5.19 22.19 -5.83
CA TYR A 357 4.75 22.64 -7.16
C TYR A 357 4.77 24.18 -7.27
N PRO A 358 4.92 24.76 -8.47
CA PRO A 358 4.77 26.20 -8.67
C PRO A 358 3.45 26.73 -8.10
N GLY A 359 3.52 27.74 -7.21
CA GLY A 359 2.33 28.26 -6.52
C GLY A 359 1.90 27.49 -5.27
N GLU A 360 2.63 26.48 -4.87
CA GLU A 360 2.44 25.75 -3.61
C GLU A 360 3.32 26.33 -2.50
N ASP A 361 2.70 26.97 -1.53
CA ASP A 361 3.36 27.36 -0.29
C ASP A 361 3.15 26.29 0.79
N ARG A 362 4.13 26.14 1.68
CA ARG A 362 4.11 25.16 2.76
C ARG A 362 4.39 25.83 4.09
N ILE A 363 3.54 25.56 5.08
CA ILE A 363 3.73 26.01 6.47
C ILE A 363 3.83 24.77 7.36
N LEU A 364 5.00 24.56 7.96
CA LEU A 364 5.22 23.58 9.00
C LEU A 364 5.14 24.26 10.36
N VAL A 365 4.26 23.76 11.23
CA VAL A 365 4.19 24.17 12.64
C VAL A 365 4.88 23.09 13.48
N PRO A 366 5.88 23.42 14.30
CA PRO A 366 6.53 22.40 15.13
C PRO A 366 5.55 21.75 16.11
N SER A 367 5.52 20.42 16.16
CA SER A 367 4.80 19.70 17.21
C SER A 367 5.47 19.89 18.58
N PRO A 368 4.72 19.81 19.70
CA PRO A 368 5.28 19.99 21.03
C PRO A 368 6.33 18.92 21.34
N LYS A 369 7.39 19.33 22.05
CA LYS A 369 8.51 18.43 22.43
C LYS A 369 8.18 17.70 23.75
N VAL A 370 7.18 16.84 23.71
CA VAL A 370 6.77 15.97 24.82
C VAL A 370 7.10 14.50 24.50
N SER A 371 7.19 13.65 25.51
CA SER A 371 7.46 12.23 25.29
C SER A 371 6.29 11.49 24.64
N THR A 372 5.08 11.87 25.02
CA THR A 372 3.81 11.36 24.49
C THR A 372 2.77 12.48 24.47
N TYR A 373 1.87 12.49 23.49
CA TYR A 373 0.95 13.61 23.29
C TYR A 373 -0.24 13.66 24.24
N ASP A 374 -0.44 12.66 25.09
CA ASP A 374 -1.37 12.73 26.23
C ASP A 374 -0.95 13.78 27.26
N LEU A 375 0.33 14.16 27.32
CA LEU A 375 0.86 15.21 28.18
C LEU A 375 0.54 16.64 27.69
N GLN A 376 0.25 16.79 26.39
CA GLN A 376 -0.16 18.05 25.76
C GLN A 376 -1.17 17.77 24.65
N PRO A 377 -2.43 17.42 24.96
CA PRO A 377 -3.43 16.96 23.98
C PRO A 377 -3.82 17.98 22.92
N GLU A 378 -3.76 19.28 23.23
CA GLU A 378 -3.98 20.35 22.27
C GLU A 378 -2.91 20.40 21.19
N MET A 379 -1.76 19.78 21.42
CA MET A 379 -0.61 19.78 20.51
C MET A 379 -0.28 21.20 20.03
N SER A 380 -0.15 21.43 18.74
CA SER A 380 0.04 22.76 18.17
C SER A 380 -1.20 23.29 17.41
N ALA A 381 -2.38 22.71 17.67
CA ALA A 381 -3.61 23.03 16.93
C ALA A 381 -3.97 24.52 16.94
N PHE A 382 -3.77 25.21 18.06
CA PHE A 382 -4.06 26.65 18.16
C PHE A 382 -3.11 27.49 17.29
N GLU A 383 -1.81 27.16 17.25
CA GLU A 383 -0.85 27.86 16.38
C GLU A 383 -1.13 27.59 14.90
N VAL A 384 -1.47 26.35 14.56
CA VAL A 384 -1.93 25.97 13.20
C VAL A 384 -3.14 26.81 12.83
N THR A 385 -4.12 26.93 13.73
CA THR A 385 -5.34 27.72 13.52
C THR A 385 -5.04 29.20 13.28
N ASP A 386 -4.17 29.80 14.07
CA ASP A 386 -3.78 31.21 13.90
C ASP A 386 -3.20 31.45 12.50
N LYS A 387 -2.27 30.59 12.06
CA LYS A 387 -1.64 30.67 10.72
C LYS A 387 -2.65 30.42 9.58
N VAL A 388 -3.62 29.54 9.78
CA VAL A 388 -4.67 29.27 8.80
C VAL A 388 -5.61 30.47 8.68
N VAL A 389 -6.01 31.07 9.80
CA VAL A 389 -6.85 32.30 9.80
C VAL A 389 -6.12 33.43 9.10
N ASP A 390 -4.83 33.66 9.41
CA ASP A 390 -4.01 34.68 8.72
C ASP A 390 -3.93 34.41 7.20
N ALA A 391 -3.79 33.14 6.81
CA ALA A 391 -3.75 32.76 5.40
C ALA A 391 -5.08 33.02 4.69
N ILE A 392 -6.21 32.73 5.33
CA ILE A 392 -7.56 33.05 4.81
C ILE A 392 -7.73 34.57 4.65
N GLU A 393 -7.40 35.34 5.69
CA GLU A 393 -7.55 36.81 5.69
C GLU A 393 -6.61 37.49 4.69
N SER A 394 -5.48 36.87 4.35
CA SER A 394 -4.56 37.39 3.32
C SER A 394 -5.14 37.35 1.91
N ALA A 395 -6.19 36.59 1.65
CA ALA A 395 -6.79 36.36 0.34
C ALA A 395 -5.78 35.94 -0.75
N LYS A 396 -4.63 35.35 -0.34
CA LYS A 396 -3.54 34.96 -1.24
C LYS A 396 -3.85 33.65 -1.99
N TYR A 397 -4.54 32.73 -1.35
CA TYR A 397 -4.66 31.35 -1.81
C TYR A 397 -6.02 31.04 -2.45
N ASP A 398 -6.00 30.24 -3.49
CA ASP A 398 -7.20 29.69 -4.13
C ASP A 398 -7.67 28.41 -3.40
N CYS A 399 -6.71 27.65 -2.87
CA CYS A 399 -6.97 26.42 -2.12
C CYS A 399 -6.06 26.33 -0.88
N ILE A 400 -6.59 25.72 0.19
CA ILE A 400 -5.84 25.43 1.43
C ILE A 400 -6.08 23.96 1.78
N ILE A 401 -4.99 23.19 1.99
CA ILE A 401 -5.03 21.82 2.50
C ILE A 401 -4.45 21.85 3.91
N LEU A 402 -5.29 21.55 4.88
CA LEU A 402 -4.99 21.58 6.32
C LEU A 402 -5.15 20.20 6.91
N ASN A 403 -4.20 19.77 7.76
CA ASN A 403 -4.35 18.59 8.60
C ASN A 403 -4.16 18.98 10.08
N PHE A 404 -5.07 18.51 10.93
CA PHE A 404 -4.95 18.51 12.38
C PHE A 404 -4.61 17.13 12.88
N ALA A 405 -3.49 16.99 13.59
CA ALA A 405 -2.93 15.71 14.02
C ALA A 405 -3.58 15.13 15.28
N ASN A 406 -4.35 15.91 16.01
CA ASN A 406 -4.69 15.68 17.42
C ASN A 406 -5.43 14.38 17.67
N ALA A 407 -6.49 14.06 16.93
CA ALA A 407 -7.33 12.89 17.21
C ALA A 407 -6.55 11.59 16.99
N ASP A 408 -5.65 11.56 15.99
CA ASP A 408 -4.78 10.41 15.71
C ASP A 408 -3.64 10.30 16.72
N MET A 409 -2.82 11.34 16.84
CA MET A 409 -1.60 11.28 17.66
C MET A 409 -1.88 11.09 19.15
N VAL A 410 -2.94 11.71 19.67
CA VAL A 410 -3.37 11.51 21.05
C VAL A 410 -4.12 10.18 21.19
N GLY A 411 -4.90 9.77 20.20
CA GLY A 411 -5.55 8.46 20.14
C GLY A 411 -4.57 7.30 20.31
N HIS A 412 -3.42 7.38 19.63
CA HIS A 412 -2.36 6.37 19.73
C HIS A 412 -1.79 6.20 21.15
N THR A 413 -1.98 7.16 22.05
CA THR A 413 -1.56 7.02 23.46
C THR A 413 -2.46 6.10 24.26
N GLY A 414 -3.68 5.84 23.79
CA GLY A 414 -4.69 5.05 24.49
C GLY A 414 -5.30 5.73 25.72
N VAL A 415 -5.00 7.00 25.95
CA VAL A 415 -5.46 7.76 27.13
C VAL A 415 -6.76 8.50 26.80
N MET A 416 -7.91 7.91 27.16
CA MET A 416 -9.25 8.42 26.87
C MET A 416 -9.44 9.90 27.26
N ASP A 417 -9.07 10.28 28.48
CA ASP A 417 -9.24 11.65 28.98
C ASP A 417 -8.39 12.67 28.20
N ALA A 418 -7.24 12.27 27.69
CA ALA A 418 -6.40 13.10 26.84
C ALA A 418 -7.00 13.24 25.45
N ALA A 419 -7.49 12.14 24.86
CA ALA A 419 -8.18 12.17 23.58
C ALA A 419 -9.41 13.07 23.62
N ILE A 420 -10.22 13.03 24.68
CA ILE A 420 -11.35 13.95 24.88
C ILE A 420 -10.88 15.43 24.83
N LYS A 421 -9.82 15.77 25.55
CA LYS A 421 -9.26 17.14 25.55
C LYS A 421 -8.73 17.55 24.18
N ALA A 422 -8.12 16.63 23.45
CA ALA A 422 -7.66 16.85 22.08
C ALA A 422 -8.83 17.23 21.16
N ILE A 423 -9.95 16.51 21.27
CA ILE A 423 -11.17 16.79 20.49
C ILE A 423 -11.81 18.13 20.90
N GLU A 424 -11.83 18.48 22.17
CA GLU A 424 -12.33 19.79 22.64
C GLU A 424 -11.48 20.97 22.14
N ALA A 425 -10.15 20.78 22.03
CA ALA A 425 -9.26 21.76 21.40
C ALA A 425 -9.54 21.88 19.90
N LEU A 426 -9.72 20.76 19.20
CA LEU A 426 -10.10 20.75 17.78
C LEU A 426 -11.44 21.46 17.54
N ASP A 427 -12.44 21.21 18.38
CA ASP A 427 -13.74 21.87 18.28
C ASP A 427 -13.60 23.39 18.24
N THR A 428 -12.79 23.94 19.15
CA THR A 428 -12.50 25.38 19.20
C THR A 428 -11.80 25.87 17.93
N CYS A 429 -10.82 25.12 17.44
CA CYS A 429 -10.05 25.45 16.24
C CYS A 429 -10.92 25.43 14.97
N VAL A 430 -11.74 24.40 14.82
CA VAL A 430 -12.66 24.22 13.69
C VAL A 430 -13.70 25.36 13.68
N GLY A 431 -14.26 25.74 14.83
CA GLY A 431 -15.17 26.88 14.94
C GLY A 431 -14.54 28.16 14.43
N ARG A 432 -13.32 28.50 14.88
CA ARG A 432 -12.59 29.72 14.46
C ARG A 432 -12.30 29.74 12.95
N ILE A 433 -11.88 28.62 12.38
CA ILE A 433 -11.58 28.51 10.94
C ILE A 433 -12.87 28.61 10.13
N SER A 434 -13.94 27.96 10.57
CA SER A 434 -15.25 28.04 9.91
C SER A 434 -15.77 29.45 9.85
N ASP A 435 -15.66 30.23 10.93
CA ASP A 435 -16.03 31.64 10.97
C ASP A 435 -15.20 32.48 10.00
N ALA A 436 -13.87 32.24 9.96
CA ALA A 436 -12.98 32.99 9.05
C ALA A 436 -13.28 32.70 7.57
N ILE A 437 -13.49 31.43 7.21
CA ILE A 437 -13.85 31.02 5.84
C ILE A 437 -15.19 31.62 5.41
N LEU A 438 -16.20 31.52 6.25
CA LEU A 438 -17.52 32.07 5.95
C LEU A 438 -17.48 33.61 5.80
N LYS A 439 -16.66 34.30 6.60
CA LYS A 439 -16.43 35.74 6.48
C LYS A 439 -15.76 36.09 5.14
N ALA A 440 -14.82 35.26 4.68
CA ALA A 440 -14.12 35.45 3.40
C ALA A 440 -14.94 35.02 2.17
N ASP A 441 -16.16 34.53 2.35
CA ASP A 441 -16.99 33.93 1.29
C ASP A 441 -16.34 32.65 0.64
N GLY A 442 -15.52 31.98 1.41
CA GLY A 442 -14.90 30.72 1.05
C GLY A 442 -15.78 29.50 1.41
N GLN A 443 -15.22 28.31 1.27
CA GLN A 443 -15.90 27.05 1.57
C GLN A 443 -14.92 25.99 2.08
N ILE A 444 -15.43 25.03 2.87
CA ILE A 444 -14.66 23.92 3.44
C ILE A 444 -15.29 22.59 3.07
N LEU A 445 -14.49 21.62 2.66
CA LEU A 445 -14.76 20.20 2.85
C LEU A 445 -14.00 19.76 4.10
N MET A 446 -14.74 19.44 5.17
CA MET A 446 -14.18 18.91 6.42
C MET A 446 -14.34 17.39 6.43
N THR A 447 -13.26 16.68 6.69
CA THR A 447 -13.22 15.21 6.68
C THR A 447 -12.14 14.66 7.62
N ALA A 448 -11.92 13.34 7.58
CA ALA A 448 -10.74 12.68 8.14
C ALA A 448 -10.18 11.70 7.09
N ASP A 449 -9.02 11.16 7.36
CA ASP A 449 -8.32 10.22 6.47
C ASP A 449 -8.42 8.76 6.95
N HIS A 450 -8.70 8.54 8.22
CA HIS A 450 -9.04 7.27 8.88
C HIS A 450 -9.64 7.54 10.28
N GLY A 451 -10.07 6.50 10.96
CA GLY A 451 -10.49 6.59 12.36
C GLY A 451 -9.39 6.15 13.33
N ASN A 452 -9.43 6.66 14.56
CA ASN A 452 -8.59 6.32 15.71
C ASN A 452 -9.30 6.67 17.02
N ALA A 453 -9.52 7.98 17.29
CA ALA A 453 -10.13 8.46 18.52
C ALA A 453 -11.60 8.06 18.70
N ASP A 454 -12.24 7.55 17.69
CA ASP A 454 -13.59 6.98 17.70
C ASP A 454 -13.67 5.59 18.31
N GLU A 455 -12.53 4.89 18.50
CA GLU A 455 -12.48 3.52 19.02
C GLU A 455 -11.26 3.32 19.95
N MET A 456 -11.32 3.90 21.14
CA MET A 456 -10.24 3.88 22.14
C MET A 456 -10.20 2.61 23.01
N LEU A 457 -11.23 1.75 22.95
CA LEU A 457 -11.34 0.50 23.68
C LEU A 457 -11.87 -0.60 22.75
N ASP A 458 -11.35 -1.83 22.94
CA ASP A 458 -11.86 -3.02 22.24
C ASP A 458 -13.17 -3.55 22.88
N GLU A 459 -13.71 -4.63 22.31
CA GLU A 459 -14.94 -5.30 22.78
C GLU A 459 -14.83 -5.82 24.24
N ASN A 460 -13.61 -6.04 24.73
CA ASN A 460 -13.33 -6.53 26.07
C ASN A 460 -13.01 -5.39 27.05
N GLY A 461 -13.01 -4.13 26.59
CA GLY A 461 -12.66 -2.96 27.37
C GLY A 461 -11.14 -2.73 27.52
N ASN A 462 -10.31 -3.42 26.72
CA ASN A 462 -8.88 -3.16 26.69
C ASN A 462 -8.59 -1.91 25.83
N VAL A 463 -7.53 -1.21 26.19
CA VAL A 463 -7.09 -0.02 25.48
C VAL A 463 -6.71 -0.35 24.03
N MET A 464 -7.30 0.38 23.09
CA MET A 464 -6.95 0.37 21.67
C MET A 464 -6.06 1.57 21.36
N THR A 465 -4.98 1.31 20.63
CA THR A 465 -4.05 2.35 20.15
C THR A 465 -3.86 2.28 18.62
N ALA A 466 -4.55 1.36 17.96
CA ALA A 466 -4.54 1.18 16.52
C ALA A 466 -5.66 2.01 15.88
N HIS A 467 -5.57 2.21 14.55
CA HIS A 467 -6.65 2.83 13.79
C HIS A 467 -7.90 1.95 13.78
N SER A 468 -9.06 2.55 13.52
CA SER A 468 -10.33 1.83 13.37
C SER A 468 -10.64 1.52 11.91
N LEU A 469 -11.60 0.61 11.70
CA LEU A 469 -12.19 0.31 10.38
C LEU A 469 -13.38 1.21 10.04
N ASN A 470 -13.75 2.09 10.98
CA ASN A 470 -14.95 2.90 10.87
C ASN A 470 -14.86 3.93 9.72
N PRO A 471 -16.00 4.35 9.14
CA PRO A 471 -16.04 5.41 8.16
C PRO A 471 -15.65 6.76 8.79
N VAL A 472 -15.35 7.72 7.93
CA VAL A 472 -15.02 9.09 8.33
C VAL A 472 -16.09 10.07 7.85
N PRO A 473 -16.26 11.24 8.49
CA PRO A 473 -17.23 12.23 8.06
C PRO A 473 -16.78 13.00 6.81
N LEU A 474 -17.73 13.47 6.03
CA LEU A 474 -17.55 14.54 5.06
C LEU A 474 -18.62 15.59 5.27
N VAL A 475 -18.23 16.85 5.48
CA VAL A 475 -19.14 17.98 5.70
C VAL A 475 -18.79 19.12 4.75
N HIS A 476 -19.78 19.72 4.10
CA HIS A 476 -19.59 20.90 3.26
C HIS A 476 -20.05 22.17 3.99
N ILE A 477 -19.11 23.01 4.41
CA ILE A 477 -19.34 24.25 5.13
C ILE A 477 -19.18 25.43 4.15
N ALA A 478 -20.25 26.16 3.90
CA ALA A 478 -20.29 27.33 3.05
C ALA A 478 -21.49 28.20 3.42
N ARG A 479 -21.55 29.48 2.94
CA ARG A 479 -22.77 30.29 3.10
C ARG A 479 -23.98 29.69 2.40
N GLU A 480 -23.76 29.10 1.22
CA GLU A 480 -24.76 28.38 0.44
C GLU A 480 -24.27 26.94 0.22
N PRO A 481 -24.41 26.07 1.22
CA PRO A 481 -23.84 24.73 1.14
C PRO A 481 -24.60 23.86 0.15
N LEU A 482 -23.87 23.08 -0.66
CA LEU A 482 -24.42 22.11 -1.61
C LEU A 482 -24.61 20.75 -0.92
N ALA A 483 -25.67 20.06 -1.29
CA ALA A 483 -25.91 18.69 -0.81
C ALA A 483 -24.82 17.72 -1.29
N LEU A 484 -24.58 16.69 -0.48
CA LEU A 484 -23.57 15.66 -0.74
C LEU A 484 -24.21 14.33 -1.18
N LYS A 485 -23.50 13.55 -2.00
CA LYS A 485 -23.82 12.17 -2.33
C LYS A 485 -23.37 11.24 -1.22
N ASP A 486 -24.06 10.12 -1.05
CA ASP A 486 -23.69 9.06 -0.11
C ASP A 486 -22.78 8.01 -0.76
N GLY A 487 -22.06 7.22 0.07
CA GLY A 487 -21.26 6.10 -0.38
C GLY A 487 -19.92 6.47 -0.99
N GLY A 488 -19.38 7.64 -0.65
CA GLY A 488 -18.09 8.13 -1.13
C GLY A 488 -16.87 7.43 -0.50
N LYS A 489 -15.71 7.71 -1.08
CA LYS A 489 -14.38 7.25 -0.65
C LYS A 489 -13.43 8.44 -0.56
N LEU A 490 -12.27 8.25 0.05
CA LEU A 490 -11.26 9.31 0.17
C LEU A 490 -10.78 9.85 -1.19
N CYS A 491 -10.71 9.00 -2.20
CA CYS A 491 -10.32 9.41 -3.56
C CYS A 491 -11.31 10.36 -4.26
N ASP A 492 -12.52 10.48 -3.74
CA ASP A 492 -13.55 11.36 -4.30
C ASP A 492 -13.40 12.82 -3.84
N LEU A 493 -12.50 13.08 -2.88
CA LEU A 493 -12.29 14.41 -2.30
C LEU A 493 -11.62 15.38 -3.28
N ALA A 494 -10.56 14.99 -4.01
CA ALA A 494 -9.95 15.85 -5.02
C ALA A 494 -10.91 16.20 -6.17
N PRO A 495 -11.66 15.26 -6.77
CA PRO A 495 -12.73 15.57 -7.70
C PRO A 495 -13.78 16.52 -7.13
N SER A 496 -14.17 16.35 -5.87
CA SER A 496 -15.14 17.22 -5.19
C SER A 496 -14.61 18.65 -4.98
N LEU A 497 -13.33 18.79 -4.61
CA LEU A 497 -12.68 20.09 -4.49
C LEU A 497 -12.62 20.82 -5.84
N LEU A 498 -12.20 20.10 -6.91
CA LEU A 498 -12.16 20.67 -8.26
C LEU A 498 -13.56 21.10 -8.73
N ASP A 499 -14.59 20.29 -8.47
CA ASP A 499 -15.96 20.63 -8.80
C ASP A 499 -16.43 21.89 -8.04
N LEU A 500 -16.16 22.01 -6.74
CA LEU A 500 -16.45 23.20 -5.93
C LEU A 500 -15.72 24.45 -6.45
N MET A 501 -14.50 24.29 -6.95
CA MET A 501 -13.72 25.37 -7.57
C MET A 501 -14.17 25.70 -9.00
N GLY A 502 -15.09 24.92 -9.60
CA GLY A 502 -15.54 25.08 -10.97
C GLY A 502 -14.49 24.66 -12.01
N ILE A 503 -13.61 23.74 -11.65
CA ILE A 503 -12.50 23.22 -12.47
C ILE A 503 -12.88 21.83 -13.01
N ALA A 504 -12.55 21.56 -14.28
CA ALA A 504 -12.77 20.24 -14.87
C ALA A 504 -11.90 19.19 -14.17
N ILE A 505 -12.45 18.02 -13.92
CA ILE A 505 -11.74 16.88 -13.33
C ILE A 505 -10.89 16.22 -14.43
N PRO A 506 -9.57 16.01 -14.24
CA PRO A 506 -8.73 15.33 -15.22
C PRO A 506 -9.06 13.84 -15.32
N GLU A 507 -8.82 13.24 -16.48
CA GLU A 507 -9.18 11.84 -16.78
C GLU A 507 -8.47 10.83 -15.87
N GLU A 508 -7.29 11.18 -15.36
CA GLU A 508 -6.53 10.32 -14.45
C GLU A 508 -7.16 10.21 -13.06
N MET A 509 -8.02 11.16 -12.67
CA MET A 509 -8.80 11.07 -11.45
C MET A 509 -10.05 10.23 -11.71
N THR A 510 -10.04 8.99 -11.23
CA THR A 510 -11.17 8.05 -11.37
C THR A 510 -12.19 8.14 -10.24
N GLY A 511 -11.91 8.97 -9.21
CA GLY A 511 -12.89 9.35 -8.20
C GLY A 511 -13.99 10.23 -8.77
N GLU A 512 -15.12 10.29 -8.11
CA GLU A 512 -16.28 11.06 -8.53
C GLU A 512 -16.54 12.25 -7.60
N SER A 513 -17.00 13.38 -8.14
CA SER A 513 -17.47 14.48 -7.28
C SER A 513 -18.68 14.03 -6.44
N LEU A 514 -18.57 14.26 -5.14
CA LEU A 514 -19.64 14.01 -4.18
C LEU A 514 -20.64 15.18 -4.06
N ILE A 515 -20.42 16.24 -4.81
CA ILE A 515 -21.30 17.40 -4.80
C ILE A 515 -22.57 17.11 -5.64
N LYS A 516 -23.74 17.27 -5.03
CA LYS A 516 -25.02 17.21 -5.76
C LYS A 516 -25.30 18.59 -6.35
N ARG A 517 -25.18 18.72 -7.66
CA ARG A 517 -25.67 19.90 -8.38
C ARG A 517 -27.12 19.62 -8.78
N GLY A 518 -28.04 20.49 -8.37
CA GLY A 518 -29.47 20.41 -8.66
C GLY A 518 -29.77 20.50 -10.16
#